data_33406da720992800527879e757813bf1
#
_entry.id   33406da720992800527879e757813bf1
#
_cell.length_a   1.000
_cell.length_b   1.000
_cell.length_c   1.000
_cell.angle_alpha   90.00
_cell.angle_beta   90.00
_cell.angle_gamma   90.00
#
_symmetry.space_group_name_H-M   'P 1'
#
loop_
_entity.id
_entity.type
_entity.pdbx_description
1 polymer ?
#
loop_
_entity_poly.entity_id
_entity_poly.type
_entity_poly.pdbx_seq_one_letter_code
_entity_poly.pdbx_strand_id
1 'polypeptide(L)'
;MLMLAAVMALRAPTAGAQSADPRLLALSCAGCHGPEGRSPGTIPPLHGQNEAAIAAALRSFRDGQRPSTVMARIAKGYPDQEIDAVAREIAAQWK
;
A
#
# COMPACT_ATOMS: atom_id res chain seq x y z
N MET A 1 5.55 32.71 49.75
CA MET A 1 6.33 31.80 48.87
C MET A 1 5.32 31.11 47.92
N LEU A 2 5.25 31.58 46.69
CA LEU A 2 4.44 30.90 45.64
C LEU A 2 5.32 29.77 45.05
N MET A 3 4.91 28.52 45.29
CA MET A 3 5.46 27.38 44.56
C MET A 3 4.83 27.33 43.17
N LEU A 4 5.57 27.71 42.15
CA LEU A 4 5.18 27.40 40.77
C LEU A 4 5.42 25.89 40.55
N ALA A 5 4.32 25.14 40.55
CA ALA A 5 4.37 23.77 40.05
C ALA A 5 4.50 23.81 38.51
N ALA A 6 5.69 23.52 38.00
CA ALA A 6 5.90 23.32 36.61
C ALA A 6 5.17 22.03 36.18
N VAL A 7 4.01 22.18 35.55
CA VAL A 7 3.35 21.05 34.89
C VAL A 7 4.16 20.71 33.65
N MET A 8 5.02 19.72 33.78
CA MET A 8 5.64 19.05 32.63
C MET A 8 4.52 18.32 31.89
N ALA A 9 4.00 18.93 30.84
CA ALA A 9 3.12 18.23 29.90
C ALA A 9 3.96 17.19 29.17
N LEU A 10 3.88 15.92 29.62
CA LEU A 10 4.36 14.79 28.84
C LEU A 10 3.54 14.75 27.56
N ARG A 11 4.10 15.24 26.47
CA ARG A 11 3.56 14.96 25.15
C ARG A 11 3.88 13.50 24.85
N ALA A 12 2.86 12.65 24.91
CA ALA A 12 2.96 11.33 24.30
C ALA A 12 3.33 11.52 22.83
N PRO A 13 4.31 10.77 22.29
CA PRO A 13 4.56 10.82 20.86
C PRO A 13 3.25 10.46 20.20
N THR A 14 2.70 11.38 19.42
CA THR A 14 1.62 11.05 18.49
C THR A 14 2.18 9.95 17.63
N ALA A 15 1.64 8.72 17.75
CA ALA A 15 1.86 7.70 16.76
C ALA A 15 1.29 8.26 15.46
N GLY A 16 2.09 9.04 14.74
CA GLY A 16 1.79 9.43 13.37
C GLY A 16 1.54 8.14 12.61
N ALA A 17 0.44 8.08 11.85
CA ALA A 17 0.17 6.94 11.00
C ALA A 17 1.40 6.71 10.13
N GLN A 18 2.24 5.76 10.54
CA GLN A 18 3.36 5.32 9.73
C GLN A 18 2.78 4.59 8.54
N SER A 19 3.22 4.98 7.35
CA SER A 19 2.91 4.23 6.13
C SER A 19 3.36 2.78 6.34
N ALA A 20 2.52 1.83 5.96
CA ALA A 20 2.89 0.42 6.02
C ALA A 20 4.14 0.15 5.18
N ASP A 21 4.97 -0.79 5.64
CA ASP A 21 6.16 -1.21 4.89
C ASP A 21 5.74 -1.71 3.50
N PRO A 22 6.27 -1.15 2.41
CA PRO A 22 5.90 -1.54 1.06
C PRO A 22 6.11 -3.03 0.77
N ARG A 23 7.11 -3.65 1.39
CA ARG A 23 7.36 -5.09 1.26
C ARG A 23 6.22 -5.92 1.83
N LEU A 24 5.67 -5.51 2.97
CA LEU A 24 4.52 -6.18 3.56
C LEU A 24 3.26 -5.97 2.73
N LEU A 25 3.06 -4.78 2.18
CA LEU A 25 1.96 -4.50 1.27
C LEU A 25 2.05 -5.38 0.02
N ALA A 26 3.21 -5.50 -0.58
CA ALA A 26 3.43 -6.35 -1.75
C ALA A 26 3.18 -7.83 -1.43
N LEU A 27 3.59 -8.32 -0.26
CA LEU A 27 3.31 -9.69 0.16
C LEU A 27 1.81 -9.98 0.27
N SER A 28 1.00 -9.02 0.66
CA SER A 28 -0.45 -9.19 0.68
C SER A 28 -1.04 -9.39 -0.72
N CYS A 29 -0.45 -8.78 -1.73
CA CYS A 29 -0.83 -8.98 -3.13
C CYS A 29 -0.52 -10.41 -3.60
N ALA A 30 0.57 -10.99 -3.13
CA ALA A 30 1.00 -12.34 -3.50
C ALA A 30 -0.02 -13.41 -3.11
N GLY A 31 -0.85 -13.18 -2.10
CA GLY A 31 -1.90 -14.11 -1.68
C GLY A 31 -2.87 -14.48 -2.79
N CYS A 32 -3.14 -13.57 -3.71
CA CYS A 32 -4.02 -13.80 -4.86
C CYS A 32 -3.27 -13.79 -6.19
N HIS A 33 -2.29 -12.91 -6.35
CA HIS A 33 -1.53 -12.77 -7.60
C HIS A 33 -0.33 -13.73 -7.73
N GLY A 34 -0.12 -14.57 -6.74
CA GLY A 34 0.93 -15.57 -6.72
C GLY A 34 2.27 -15.07 -6.19
N PRO A 35 3.19 -15.98 -5.82
CA PRO A 35 4.52 -15.63 -5.37
C PRO A 35 5.24 -14.77 -6.43
N GLU A 36 5.82 -13.65 -6.02
CA GLU A 36 6.46 -12.70 -6.92
C GLU A 36 5.55 -12.20 -8.06
N GLY A 37 4.23 -12.23 -7.82
CA GLY A 37 3.23 -11.85 -8.83
C GLY A 37 3.12 -12.80 -10.01
N ARG A 38 3.64 -14.01 -9.90
CA ARG A 38 3.57 -15.06 -10.95
C ARG A 38 2.32 -15.90 -10.74
N SER A 39 1.19 -15.35 -11.07
CA SER A 39 -0.09 -16.02 -10.87
C SER A 39 -0.13 -17.40 -11.52
N PRO A 40 -0.50 -18.46 -10.78
CA PRO A 40 -0.65 -19.78 -11.35
C PRO A 40 -1.99 -20.02 -12.07
N GLY A 41 -2.89 -19.06 -12.02
CA GLY A 41 -4.26 -19.23 -12.50
C GLY A 41 -4.79 -18.02 -13.25
N THR A 42 -6.10 -17.78 -13.08
CA THR A 42 -6.84 -16.73 -13.83
C THR A 42 -6.66 -15.33 -13.28
N ILE A 43 -6.16 -15.17 -12.06
CA ILE A 43 -5.86 -13.86 -11.50
C ILE A 43 -4.65 -13.29 -12.27
N PRO A 44 -4.71 -12.05 -12.75
CA PRO A 44 -3.65 -11.51 -13.59
C PRO A 44 -2.28 -11.48 -12.91
N PRO A 45 -1.21 -11.82 -13.61
CA PRO A 45 0.14 -11.72 -13.06
C PRO A 45 0.57 -10.27 -12.92
N LEU A 46 1.38 -9.99 -11.90
CA LEU A 46 1.95 -8.67 -11.65
C LEU A 46 3.44 -8.58 -11.99
N HIS A 47 4.12 -9.73 -12.11
CA HIS A 47 5.56 -9.76 -12.43
C HIS A 47 5.84 -9.10 -13.78
N GLY A 48 6.98 -8.44 -13.88
CA GLY A 48 7.42 -7.82 -15.12
C GLY A 48 6.71 -6.53 -15.51
N GLN A 49 5.73 -6.07 -14.73
CA GLN A 49 5.07 -4.79 -14.97
C GLN A 49 5.91 -3.63 -14.45
N ASN A 50 5.83 -2.48 -15.14
CA ASN A 50 6.51 -1.30 -14.67
C ASN A 50 5.72 -0.57 -13.56
N GLU A 51 6.43 0.25 -12.80
CA GLU A 51 5.89 0.99 -11.67
C GLU A 51 4.67 1.85 -12.07
N ALA A 52 4.77 2.57 -13.17
CA ALA A 52 3.71 3.46 -13.61
C ALA A 52 2.43 2.69 -13.98
N ALA A 53 2.55 1.53 -14.61
CA ALA A 53 1.41 0.70 -14.97
C ALA A 53 0.71 0.13 -13.72
N ILE A 54 1.47 -0.33 -12.74
CA ILE A 54 0.92 -0.85 -11.49
C ILE A 54 0.19 0.25 -10.73
N ALA A 55 0.81 1.42 -10.58
CA ALA A 55 0.21 2.55 -9.88
C ALA A 55 -1.07 3.03 -10.57
N ALA A 56 -1.06 3.14 -11.90
CA ALA A 56 -2.23 3.55 -12.68
C ALA A 56 -3.38 2.54 -12.54
N ALA A 57 -3.09 1.25 -12.56
CA ALA A 57 -4.09 0.21 -12.37
C ALA A 57 -4.74 0.29 -10.99
N LEU A 58 -3.95 0.43 -9.93
CA LEU A 58 -4.46 0.57 -8.56
C LEU A 58 -5.36 1.80 -8.41
N ARG A 59 -4.96 2.94 -8.98
CA ARG A 59 -5.79 4.16 -8.96
C ARG A 59 -7.09 3.98 -9.74
N SER A 60 -7.04 3.34 -10.89
CA SER A 60 -8.23 3.07 -11.70
C SER A 60 -9.23 2.17 -10.98
N PHE A 61 -8.76 1.17 -10.25
CA PHE A 61 -9.63 0.35 -9.40
C PHE A 61 -10.19 1.14 -8.23
N ARG A 62 -9.34 1.91 -7.53
CA ARG A 62 -9.77 2.73 -6.40
C ARG A 62 -10.85 3.73 -6.79
N ASP A 63 -10.68 4.37 -7.93
CA ASP A 63 -11.54 5.46 -8.39
C ASP A 63 -12.76 4.95 -9.18
N GLY A 64 -12.93 3.63 -9.28
CA GLY A 64 -14.09 3.02 -9.96
C GLY A 64 -14.07 3.11 -11.48
N GLN A 65 -12.93 3.46 -12.09
CA GLN A 65 -12.78 3.60 -13.53
C GLN A 65 -12.52 2.27 -14.24
N ARG A 66 -12.06 1.27 -13.51
CA ARG A 66 -11.80 -0.06 -14.04
C ARG A 66 -12.68 -1.09 -13.35
N PRO A 67 -13.44 -1.89 -14.12
CA PRO A 67 -14.27 -2.96 -13.54
C PRO A 67 -13.41 -4.01 -12.83
N SER A 68 -13.90 -4.49 -11.69
CA SER A 68 -13.26 -5.58 -10.95
C SER A 68 -14.25 -6.27 -10.04
N THR A 69 -13.91 -7.48 -9.60
CA THR A 69 -14.67 -8.18 -8.55
C THR A 69 -14.20 -7.78 -7.16
N VAL A 70 -12.88 -7.75 -6.92
CA VAL A 70 -12.27 -7.56 -5.60
C VAL A 70 -11.33 -6.35 -5.57
N MET A 71 -10.59 -6.09 -6.66
CA MET A 71 -9.54 -5.07 -6.64
C MET A 71 -10.04 -3.67 -6.31
N ALA A 72 -11.24 -3.29 -6.70
CA ALA A 72 -11.80 -1.99 -6.32
C ALA A 72 -11.94 -1.85 -4.80
N ARG A 73 -12.31 -2.92 -4.11
CA ARG A 73 -12.42 -2.91 -2.64
C ARG A 73 -11.07 -2.84 -1.97
N ILE A 74 -10.09 -3.58 -2.48
CA ILE A 74 -8.72 -3.59 -1.96
C ILE A 74 -8.07 -2.23 -2.17
N ALA A 75 -8.13 -1.70 -3.38
CA ALA A 75 -7.50 -0.44 -3.75
C ALA A 75 -8.05 0.77 -2.98
N LYS A 76 -9.30 0.74 -2.55
CA LYS A 76 -9.90 1.80 -1.73
C LYS A 76 -9.22 1.99 -0.37
N GLY A 77 -8.55 0.99 0.12
CA GLY A 77 -7.79 1.05 1.37
C GLY A 77 -6.43 1.73 1.24
N TYR A 78 -6.00 2.09 0.03
CA TYR A 78 -4.66 2.62 -0.22
C TYR A 78 -4.69 4.10 -0.58
N PRO A 79 -4.09 4.98 0.24
CA PRO A 79 -3.85 6.35 -0.17
C PRO A 79 -2.79 6.41 -1.28
N ASP A 80 -2.72 7.53 -2.00
CA ASP A 80 -1.80 7.69 -3.13
C ASP A 80 -0.34 7.35 -2.79
N GLN A 81 0.11 7.76 -1.62
CA GLN A 81 1.47 7.50 -1.17
C GLN A 81 1.77 6.00 -1.06
N GLU A 82 0.83 5.21 -0.56
CA GLU A 82 1.00 3.76 -0.46
C GLU A 82 0.88 3.08 -1.81
N ILE A 83 0.02 3.56 -2.69
CA ILE A 83 -0.06 3.08 -4.08
C ILE A 83 1.28 3.25 -4.77
N ASP A 84 1.88 4.42 -4.68
CA ASP A 84 3.19 4.67 -5.29
C ASP A 84 4.29 3.80 -4.68
N ALA A 85 4.27 3.64 -3.37
CA ALA A 85 5.27 2.83 -2.66
C ALA A 85 5.17 1.35 -3.00
N VAL A 86 3.96 0.76 -3.01
CA VAL A 86 3.79 -0.64 -3.35
C VAL A 86 4.05 -0.91 -4.83
N ALA A 87 3.68 0.02 -5.71
CA ALA A 87 3.98 -0.10 -7.14
C ALA A 87 5.48 -0.11 -7.40
N ARG A 88 6.23 0.74 -6.72
CA ARG A 88 7.70 0.76 -6.80
C ARG A 88 8.30 -0.54 -6.31
N GLU A 89 7.83 -1.06 -5.19
CA GLU A 89 8.31 -2.31 -4.60
C GLU A 89 8.07 -3.49 -5.55
N ILE A 90 6.85 -3.64 -6.05
CA ILE A 90 6.50 -4.72 -6.99
C ILE A 90 7.35 -4.62 -8.26
N ALA A 91 7.46 -3.44 -8.85
CA ALA A 91 8.24 -3.26 -10.07
C ALA A 91 9.73 -3.58 -9.87
N ALA A 92 10.29 -3.28 -8.70
CA ALA A 92 11.68 -3.53 -8.38
C ALA A 92 11.97 -5.00 -8.06
N GLN A 93 11.06 -5.69 -7.37
CA GLN A 93 11.32 -7.02 -6.82
C GLN A 93 10.67 -8.15 -7.64
N TRP A 94 9.59 -7.90 -8.32
CA TRP A 94 8.84 -8.93 -9.05
C TRP A 94 9.09 -8.81 -10.56
N LYS A 95 10.30 -9.06 -10.92
CA LYS A 95 10.75 -9.01 -12.33
C LYS A 95 10.53 -10.31 -13.07
#